data_c786019605b52a6d977d649e65161f24
#
_entry.id   c786019605b52a6d977d649e65161f24
#
_cell.length_a   1.000
_cell.length_b   1.000
_cell.length_c   1.000
_cell.angle_alpha   90.00
_cell.angle_beta   90.00
_cell.angle_gamma   90.00
#
_symmetry.space_group_name_H-M   'P 1'
#
loop_
_entity.id
_entity.type
_entity.pdbx_description
1 polymer ?
#
loop_
_entity_poly.entity_id
_entity_poly.type
_entity_poly.pdbx_seq_one_letter_code
_entity_poly.pdbx_strand_id
1 'polypeptide(L)'
;EISCSLVGSEMCIRDRLNSVSSDSGKVAAYSQYCRKHGIPLLPPDINQSVRKFSVGRNAQGVSGIRFGLGAIKSCGDKAIDSIIAQRRKGGPYKDIFDFCQRMDSEQVNKRVVESLILSGAMDCTGARRTQLMAVYESALDGAAKSRRSNVAGQMSLFGDGLLEEVKPTLPDIPEYNLRTMLSLEKNVTGLYISGHPLGDYSK
;
A
#
# COMPACT_ATOMS: atom_id res chain seq x y z
N GLU A 1 33.75 -3.43 5.83
CA GLU A 1 34.00 -3.30 4.40
C GLU A 1 33.03 -4.19 3.63
N ILE A 2 32.00 -3.57 3.00
CA ILE A 2 31.08 -4.30 2.13
C ILE A 2 31.49 -3.91 0.72
N SER A 3 32.49 -4.59 0.20
CA SER A 3 32.79 -4.58 -1.23
C SER A 3 31.82 -5.56 -1.90
N CYS A 4 30.64 -5.07 -2.29
CA CYS A 4 29.73 -5.81 -3.12
C CYS A 4 29.70 -5.16 -4.50
N SER A 5 30.10 -5.91 -5.53
CA SER A 5 30.02 -5.52 -6.93
C SER A 5 28.60 -5.01 -7.25
N LEU A 6 28.48 -3.95 -8.05
CA LEU A 6 27.23 -3.21 -8.35
C LEU A 6 26.02 -4.07 -8.82
N VAL A 7 26.21 -5.30 -9.20
CA VAL A 7 25.16 -6.22 -9.69
C VAL A 7 24.54 -7.10 -8.58
N GLY A 8 25.07 -7.05 -7.35
CA GLY A 8 24.57 -7.84 -6.22
C GLY A 8 24.18 -7.02 -4.98
N SER A 9 24.37 -5.71 -5.01
CA SER A 9 24.19 -4.84 -3.84
C SER A 9 22.72 -4.77 -3.37
N GLU A 10 21.77 -4.68 -4.29
CA GLU A 10 20.34 -4.61 -3.95
C GLU A 10 19.84 -5.90 -3.29
N MET A 11 20.32 -7.07 -3.74
CA MET A 11 19.94 -8.35 -3.15
C MET A 11 20.46 -8.49 -1.71
N CYS A 12 21.73 -8.14 -1.48
CA CYS A 12 22.32 -8.16 -0.14
C CYS A 12 21.62 -7.18 0.81
N ILE A 13 21.31 -5.98 0.35
CA ILE A 13 20.63 -4.96 1.15
C ILE A 13 19.19 -5.35 1.41
N ARG A 14 18.48 -5.89 0.42
CA ARG A 14 17.13 -6.45 0.58
C ARG A 14 17.12 -7.52 1.69
N ASP A 15 18.08 -8.43 1.70
CA ASP A 15 18.15 -9.50 2.70
C ASP A 15 18.46 -8.94 4.10
N ARG A 16 19.31 -7.91 4.19
CA ARG A 16 19.54 -7.15 5.42
C ARG A 16 18.28 -6.46 5.91
N LEU A 17 17.56 -5.75 5.05
CA LEU A 17 16.29 -5.12 5.40
C LEU A 17 15.26 -6.15 5.87
N ASN A 18 15.18 -7.30 5.23
CA ASN A 18 14.29 -8.38 5.64
C ASN A 18 14.67 -9.00 6.99
N SER A 19 15.96 -9.09 7.32
CA SER A 19 16.41 -9.61 8.62
C SER A 19 16.10 -8.67 9.78
N VAL A 20 15.92 -7.38 9.52
CA VAL A 20 15.63 -6.35 10.53
C VAL A 20 14.27 -5.70 10.38
N SER A 21 13.37 -6.27 9.59
CA SER A 21 12.07 -5.69 9.22
C SER A 21 11.16 -5.38 10.41
N SER A 22 11.37 -6.04 11.55
CA SER A 22 10.67 -5.77 12.82
C SER A 22 11.23 -4.57 13.61
N ASP A 23 12.43 -4.09 13.27
CA ASP A 23 13.11 -2.98 13.94
C ASP A 23 13.11 -1.74 13.05
N SER A 24 12.16 -0.84 13.30
CA SER A 24 12.00 0.38 12.48
C SER A 24 13.24 1.29 12.50
N GLY A 25 14.02 1.29 13.58
CA GLY A 25 15.26 2.07 13.68
C GLY A 25 16.34 1.54 12.72
N LYS A 26 16.52 0.21 12.69
CA LYS A 26 17.47 -0.43 11.75
C LYS A 26 17.01 -0.30 10.31
N VAL A 27 15.71 -0.46 10.04
CA VAL A 27 15.15 -0.22 8.71
C VAL A 27 15.42 1.21 8.26
N ALA A 28 15.29 2.21 9.15
CA ALA A 28 15.63 3.61 8.86
C ALA A 28 17.11 3.80 8.52
N ALA A 29 18.01 3.19 9.28
CA ALA A 29 19.45 3.27 9.02
C ALA A 29 19.84 2.67 7.67
N TYR A 30 19.29 1.49 7.32
CA TYR A 30 19.51 0.87 6.01
C TYR A 30 18.88 1.66 4.86
N SER A 31 17.74 2.32 5.10
CA SER A 31 17.12 3.20 4.10
C SER A 31 17.99 4.42 3.80
N GLN A 32 18.62 5.00 4.82
CA GLN A 32 19.62 6.07 4.62
C GLN A 32 20.86 5.57 3.87
N TYR A 33 21.32 4.36 4.19
CA TYR A 33 22.41 3.73 3.45
C TYR A 33 22.08 3.57 1.96
N CYS A 34 20.88 3.07 1.64
CA CYS A 34 20.41 2.97 0.26
C CYS A 34 20.46 4.30 -0.48
N ARG A 35 19.93 5.38 0.15
CA ARG A 35 19.93 6.73 -0.44
C ARG A 35 21.36 7.24 -0.72
N LYS A 36 22.30 7.04 0.23
CA LYS A 36 23.70 7.45 0.06
C LYS A 36 24.41 6.71 -1.09
N HIS A 37 23.99 5.49 -1.39
CA HIS A 37 24.58 4.64 -2.44
C HIS A 37 23.77 4.64 -3.74
N GLY A 38 22.81 5.55 -3.89
CA GLY A 38 22.01 5.69 -5.10
C GLY A 38 21.05 4.53 -5.37
N ILE A 39 20.71 3.73 -4.35
CA ILE A 39 19.73 2.65 -4.46
C ILE A 39 18.34 3.19 -4.08
N PRO A 40 17.40 3.31 -5.02
CA PRO A 40 16.08 3.83 -4.74
C PRO A 40 15.30 2.93 -3.78
N LEU A 41 14.70 3.52 -2.76
CA LEU A 41 13.68 2.85 -1.95
C LEU A 41 12.32 3.17 -2.55
N LEU A 42 11.68 2.15 -3.12
CA LEU A 42 10.37 2.28 -3.76
C LEU A 42 9.26 2.18 -2.73
N PRO A 43 8.22 3.04 -2.82
CA PRO A 43 7.09 2.99 -1.90
C PRO A 43 6.37 1.63 -1.94
N PRO A 44 5.62 1.29 -0.87
CA PRO A 44 4.74 0.13 -0.93
C PRO A 44 3.69 0.33 -2.01
N ASP A 45 3.21 -0.78 -2.58
CA ASP A 45 2.23 -0.78 -3.66
C ASP A 45 1.39 -2.06 -3.55
N ILE A 46 0.07 -1.93 -3.39
CA ILE A 46 -0.84 -3.08 -3.27
C ILE A 46 -0.79 -4.00 -4.49
N ASN A 47 -0.45 -3.45 -5.66
CA ASN A 47 -0.39 -4.18 -6.91
C ASN A 47 0.97 -4.85 -7.17
N GLN A 48 2.04 -4.44 -6.47
CA GLN A 48 3.39 -4.95 -6.72
C GLN A 48 4.07 -5.52 -5.47
N SER A 49 3.89 -4.88 -4.30
CA SER A 49 4.56 -5.31 -3.08
C SER A 49 4.17 -6.71 -2.65
N VAL A 50 5.12 -7.39 -2.06
CA VAL A 50 4.94 -8.65 -1.36
C VAL A 50 5.12 -8.43 0.14
N ARG A 51 5.04 -9.48 0.96
CA ARG A 51 5.17 -9.37 2.41
C ARG A 51 6.51 -8.74 2.82
N LYS A 52 7.61 -9.21 2.24
CA LYS A 52 8.97 -8.76 2.54
C LYS A 52 9.43 -7.67 1.57
N PHE A 53 10.52 -6.98 1.90
CA PHE A 53 11.22 -6.14 0.94
C PHE A 53 11.63 -6.96 -0.27
N SER A 54 11.47 -6.40 -1.46
CA SER A 54 11.77 -7.07 -2.72
C SER A 54 12.48 -6.14 -3.68
N VAL A 55 13.26 -6.69 -4.60
CA VAL A 55 13.80 -5.90 -5.71
C VAL A 55 12.66 -5.63 -6.69
N GLY A 56 12.54 -4.39 -7.13
CA GLY A 56 11.51 -3.94 -8.07
C GLY A 56 12.03 -2.83 -8.97
N ARG A 57 11.17 -2.37 -9.87
CA ARG A 57 11.47 -1.20 -10.71
C ARG A 57 10.45 -0.11 -10.48
N ASN A 58 10.88 1.14 -10.59
CA ASN A 58 9.97 2.28 -10.60
C ASN A 58 9.33 2.47 -11.99
N ALA A 59 8.47 3.48 -12.13
CA ALA A 59 7.81 3.81 -13.40
C ALA A 59 8.81 4.19 -14.51
N GLN A 60 10.01 4.67 -14.15
CA GLN A 60 11.09 5.01 -15.07
C GLN A 60 12.01 3.81 -15.41
N GLY A 61 11.70 2.61 -14.91
CA GLY A 61 12.47 1.39 -15.14
C GLY A 61 13.71 1.26 -14.26
N VAL A 62 13.97 2.19 -13.34
CA VAL A 62 15.11 2.16 -12.44
C VAL A 62 14.90 1.08 -11.37
N SER A 63 15.89 0.20 -11.21
CA SER A 63 15.89 -0.85 -10.19
C SER A 63 16.03 -0.26 -8.80
N GLY A 64 15.34 -0.85 -7.82
CA GLY A 64 15.40 -0.40 -6.45
C GLY A 64 14.78 -1.43 -5.50
N ILE A 65 14.74 -1.11 -4.22
CA ILE A 65 14.16 -1.96 -3.19
C ILE A 65 12.75 -1.48 -2.88
N ARG A 66 11.76 -2.31 -3.20
CA ARG A 66 10.35 -2.03 -2.91
C ARG A 66 10.01 -2.38 -1.46
N PHE A 67 9.31 -1.48 -0.81
CA PHE A 67 8.85 -1.63 0.56
C PHE A 67 7.87 -2.80 0.68
N GLY A 68 8.08 -3.69 1.66
CA GLY A 68 7.23 -4.83 1.92
C GLY A 68 5.96 -4.45 2.70
N LEU A 69 4.83 -5.08 2.38
CA LEU A 69 3.58 -4.82 3.11
C LEU A 69 3.66 -5.20 4.59
N GLY A 70 4.50 -6.17 4.96
CA GLY A 70 4.71 -6.60 6.34
C GLY A 70 5.46 -5.59 7.22
N ALA A 71 6.07 -4.58 6.63
CA ALA A 71 6.70 -3.49 7.38
C ALA A 71 5.75 -2.31 7.64
N ILE A 72 4.49 -2.38 7.14
CA ILE A 72 3.44 -1.41 7.43
C ILE A 72 2.73 -1.81 8.72
N LYS A 73 2.59 -0.89 9.67
CA LYS A 73 1.86 -1.13 10.92
C LYS A 73 0.43 -1.57 10.64
N SER A 74 -0.11 -2.39 11.52
CA SER A 74 -1.47 -2.93 11.45
C SER A 74 -1.74 -3.89 10.28
N CYS A 75 -0.80 -4.08 9.35
CA CYS A 75 -0.91 -5.05 8.28
C CYS A 75 -0.42 -6.42 8.76
N GLY A 76 -1.33 -7.19 9.37
CA GLY A 76 -1.01 -8.56 9.82
C GLY A 76 -0.84 -9.54 8.66
N ASP A 77 -0.17 -10.66 8.94
CA ASP A 77 0.17 -11.68 7.94
C ASP A 77 -1.03 -12.18 7.15
N LYS A 78 -2.16 -12.45 7.83
CA LYS A 78 -3.41 -12.91 7.19
C LYS A 78 -3.95 -11.91 6.18
N ALA A 79 -3.92 -10.60 6.54
CA ALA A 79 -4.37 -9.55 5.64
C ALA A 79 -3.47 -9.46 4.40
N ILE A 80 -2.16 -9.53 4.58
CA ILE A 80 -1.20 -9.48 3.48
C ILE A 80 -1.36 -10.68 2.55
N ASP A 81 -1.53 -11.89 3.10
CA ASP A 81 -1.73 -13.09 2.30
C ASP A 81 -3.03 -13.02 1.51
N SER A 82 -4.11 -12.50 2.11
CA SER A 82 -5.38 -12.26 1.43
C SER A 82 -5.22 -11.27 0.27
N ILE A 83 -4.53 -10.14 0.50
CA ILE A 83 -4.26 -9.13 -0.55
C ILE A 83 -3.50 -9.77 -1.72
N ILE A 84 -2.43 -10.51 -1.43
CA ILE A 84 -1.60 -11.15 -2.47
C ILE A 84 -2.39 -12.24 -3.22
N ALA A 85 -3.16 -13.06 -2.50
CA ALA A 85 -3.96 -14.13 -3.09
C ALA A 85 -5.05 -13.58 -4.03
N GLN A 86 -5.79 -12.56 -3.58
CA GLN A 86 -6.84 -11.94 -4.38
C GLN A 86 -6.28 -11.19 -5.60
N ARG A 87 -5.11 -10.56 -5.45
CA ARG A 87 -4.41 -9.96 -6.59
C ARG A 87 -4.00 -11.00 -7.63
N ARG A 88 -3.51 -12.17 -7.20
CA ARG A 88 -3.15 -13.27 -8.12
C ARG A 88 -4.37 -13.85 -8.84
N LYS A 89 -5.52 -13.92 -8.16
CA LYS A 89 -6.75 -14.48 -8.70
C LYS A 89 -7.45 -13.53 -9.68
N GLY A 90 -7.56 -12.25 -9.32
CA GLY A 90 -8.38 -11.27 -10.05
C GLY A 90 -7.59 -10.17 -10.74
N GLY A 91 -6.24 -10.28 -10.80
CA GLY A 91 -5.38 -9.23 -11.37
C GLY A 91 -5.18 -8.02 -10.45
N PRO A 92 -4.54 -6.97 -10.94
CA PRO A 92 -4.31 -5.73 -10.19
C PRO A 92 -5.61 -5.10 -9.71
N TYR A 93 -5.55 -4.45 -8.54
CA TYR A 93 -6.66 -3.66 -8.01
C TYR A 93 -6.78 -2.36 -8.80
N LYS A 94 -7.99 -2.06 -9.26
CA LYS A 94 -8.28 -0.88 -10.09
C LYS A 94 -8.46 0.37 -9.23
N ASP A 95 -9.22 0.24 -8.16
CA ASP A 95 -9.56 1.32 -7.24
C ASP A 95 -9.86 0.76 -5.84
N ILE A 96 -10.21 1.64 -4.89
CA ILE A 96 -10.51 1.25 -3.51
C ILE A 96 -11.78 0.39 -3.41
N PHE A 97 -12.74 0.57 -4.29
CA PHE A 97 -13.99 -0.18 -4.26
C PHE A 97 -13.76 -1.62 -4.73
N ASP A 98 -13.03 -1.81 -5.85
CA ASP A 98 -12.57 -3.14 -6.31
C ASP A 98 -11.76 -3.83 -5.22
N PHE A 99 -10.85 -3.10 -4.56
CA PHE A 99 -10.08 -3.64 -3.43
C PHE A 99 -11.00 -4.12 -2.31
N CYS A 100 -11.90 -3.27 -1.80
CA CYS A 100 -12.80 -3.62 -0.70
C CYS A 100 -13.77 -4.75 -1.05
N GLN A 101 -14.25 -4.79 -2.28
CA GLN A 101 -15.13 -5.86 -2.76
C GLN A 101 -14.47 -7.23 -2.76
N ARG A 102 -13.18 -7.27 -3.07
CA ARG A 102 -12.38 -8.52 -3.16
C ARG A 102 -11.83 -8.97 -1.80
N MET A 103 -11.79 -8.07 -0.80
CA MET A 103 -11.23 -8.37 0.52
C MET A 103 -12.28 -8.95 1.47
N ASP A 104 -11.84 -9.92 2.26
CA ASP A 104 -12.65 -10.42 3.39
C ASP A 104 -12.50 -9.47 4.58
N SER A 105 -13.64 -9.00 5.11
CA SER A 105 -13.71 -8.08 6.25
C SER A 105 -13.15 -8.67 7.55
N GLU A 106 -13.08 -10.00 7.68
CA GLU A 106 -12.46 -10.65 8.84
C GLU A 106 -10.93 -10.53 8.82
N GLN A 107 -10.34 -10.48 7.63
CA GLN A 107 -8.90 -10.44 7.44
C GLN A 107 -8.38 -9.01 7.20
N VAL A 108 -9.16 -8.20 6.51
CA VAL A 108 -8.81 -6.81 6.14
C VAL A 108 -9.81 -5.85 6.78
N ASN A 109 -9.49 -5.39 7.98
CA ASN A 109 -10.31 -4.44 8.74
C ASN A 109 -9.98 -2.98 8.38
N LYS A 110 -10.77 -2.03 8.93
CA LYS A 110 -10.60 -0.58 8.70
C LYS A 110 -9.18 -0.09 8.96
N ARG A 111 -8.51 -0.58 10.04
CA ARG A 111 -7.15 -0.17 10.39
C ARG A 111 -6.10 -0.61 9.36
N VAL A 112 -6.29 -1.78 8.76
CA VAL A 112 -5.40 -2.26 7.67
C VAL A 112 -5.53 -1.35 6.46
N VAL A 113 -6.77 -1.05 6.03
CA VAL A 113 -7.01 -0.18 4.86
C VAL A 113 -6.48 1.22 5.10
N GLU A 114 -6.75 1.81 6.26
CA GLU A 114 -6.20 3.10 6.68
C GLU A 114 -4.67 3.11 6.59
N SER A 115 -3.99 2.10 7.16
CA SER A 115 -2.53 2.01 7.13
C SER A 115 -1.99 1.85 5.71
N LEU A 116 -2.69 1.13 4.82
CA LEU A 116 -2.33 1.01 3.40
C LEU A 116 -2.46 2.35 2.67
N ILE A 117 -3.52 3.12 2.93
CA ILE A 117 -3.71 4.45 2.34
C ILE A 117 -2.61 5.40 2.83
N LEU A 118 -2.42 5.50 4.15
CA LEU A 118 -1.47 6.43 4.76
C LEU A 118 -0.01 6.10 4.41
N SER A 119 0.32 4.85 4.15
CA SER A 119 1.65 4.45 3.69
C SER A 119 1.91 4.74 2.20
N GLY A 120 0.89 5.11 1.43
CA GLY A 120 0.97 5.29 -0.02
C GLY A 120 0.85 3.99 -0.82
N ALA A 121 0.52 2.87 -0.18
CA ALA A 121 0.39 1.60 -0.88
C ALA A 121 -0.75 1.59 -1.92
N MET A 122 -1.71 2.49 -1.80
CA MET A 122 -2.84 2.66 -2.72
C MET A 122 -2.65 3.78 -3.76
N ASP A 123 -1.53 4.49 -3.77
CA ASP A 123 -1.27 5.57 -4.73
C ASP A 123 -1.28 5.07 -6.19
N CYS A 124 -1.03 3.77 -6.40
CA CYS A 124 -1.12 3.13 -7.71
C CYS A 124 -2.54 3.14 -8.32
N THR A 125 -3.58 3.43 -7.54
CA THR A 125 -4.96 3.59 -8.03
C THR A 125 -5.23 4.95 -8.67
N GLY A 126 -4.29 5.90 -8.56
CA GLY A 126 -4.42 7.27 -9.08
C GLY A 126 -5.29 8.21 -8.25
N ALA A 127 -5.91 7.73 -7.16
CA ALA A 127 -6.68 8.56 -6.26
C ALA A 127 -5.79 9.22 -5.20
N ARG A 128 -6.17 10.42 -4.76
CA ARG A 128 -5.49 11.14 -3.66
C ARG A 128 -5.74 10.42 -2.33
N ARG A 129 -4.77 10.41 -1.43
CA ARG A 129 -4.90 9.78 -0.11
C ARG A 129 -6.04 10.37 0.71
N THR A 130 -6.28 11.68 0.62
CA THR A 130 -7.43 12.37 1.23
C THR A 130 -8.77 11.85 0.73
N GLN A 131 -8.88 11.60 -0.58
CA GLN A 131 -10.09 11.04 -1.20
C GLN A 131 -10.33 9.60 -0.72
N LEU A 132 -9.27 8.78 -0.71
CA LEU A 132 -9.33 7.41 -0.22
C LEU A 132 -9.75 7.36 1.25
N MET A 133 -9.17 8.25 2.09
CA MET A 133 -9.53 8.37 3.51
C MET A 133 -10.98 8.80 3.74
N ALA A 134 -11.56 9.57 2.83
CA ALA A 134 -12.96 9.99 2.95
C ALA A 134 -13.96 8.88 2.63
N VAL A 135 -13.56 7.88 1.82
CA VAL A 135 -14.51 6.87 1.30
C VAL A 135 -14.26 5.44 1.79
N TYR A 136 -13.08 5.13 2.35
CA TYR A 136 -12.70 3.74 2.64
C TYR A 136 -13.65 3.03 3.62
N GLU A 137 -14.20 3.73 4.61
CA GLU A 137 -15.13 3.13 5.55
C GLU A 137 -16.44 2.75 4.88
N SER A 138 -17.00 3.65 4.08
CA SER A 138 -18.23 3.39 3.32
C SER A 138 -18.03 2.29 2.28
N ALA A 139 -16.86 2.23 1.65
CA ALA A 139 -16.50 1.18 0.69
C ALA A 139 -16.44 -0.20 1.37
N LEU A 140 -15.82 -0.30 2.57
CA LEU A 140 -15.78 -1.55 3.34
C LEU A 140 -17.17 -1.98 3.80
N ASP A 141 -17.97 -1.05 4.34
CA ASP A 141 -19.32 -1.34 4.83
C ASP A 141 -20.25 -1.74 3.66
N GLY A 142 -20.14 -1.09 2.50
CA GLY A 142 -20.84 -1.45 1.27
C GLY A 142 -20.48 -2.85 0.78
N ALA A 143 -19.19 -3.17 0.73
CA ALA A 143 -18.73 -4.50 0.35
C ALA A 143 -19.19 -5.60 1.31
N ALA A 144 -19.23 -5.30 2.62
CA ALA A 144 -19.75 -6.24 3.61
C ALA A 144 -21.25 -6.49 3.46
N LYS A 145 -22.06 -5.44 3.17
CA LYS A 145 -23.49 -5.57 2.89
C LYS A 145 -23.75 -6.40 1.64
N SER A 146 -23.05 -6.11 0.54
CA SER A 146 -23.19 -6.84 -0.73
C SER A 146 -22.90 -8.34 -0.55
N ARG A 147 -21.87 -8.70 0.21
CA ARG A 147 -21.57 -10.12 0.50
C ARG A 147 -22.67 -10.80 1.30
N ARG A 148 -23.25 -10.14 2.31
CA ARG A 148 -24.34 -10.69 3.11
C ARG A 148 -25.61 -10.93 2.29
N SER A 149 -25.95 -10.02 1.39
CA SER A 149 -27.10 -10.17 0.49
C SER A 149 -26.94 -11.33 -0.48
N ASN A 150 -25.72 -11.53 -1.01
CA ASN A 150 -25.41 -12.64 -1.92
C ASN A 150 -25.44 -14.02 -1.22
N VAL A 151 -25.07 -14.10 0.07
CA VAL A 151 -25.10 -15.36 0.84
C VAL A 151 -26.55 -15.73 1.24
N ALA A 152 -27.42 -14.76 1.43
CA ALA A 152 -28.82 -15.01 1.85
C ALA A 152 -29.73 -15.58 0.76
N GLY A 153 -29.22 -15.81 -0.47
CA GLY A 153 -29.97 -16.47 -1.54
C GLY A 153 -31.23 -15.71 -2.01
N GLN A 154 -31.41 -14.47 -1.54
CA GLN A 154 -32.46 -13.60 -2.06
C GLN A 154 -31.99 -13.03 -3.41
N MET A 155 -32.26 -13.81 -4.49
CA MET A 155 -32.37 -13.22 -5.81
C MET A 155 -33.35 -12.05 -5.67
N SER A 156 -32.85 -10.84 -5.89
CA SER A 156 -33.70 -9.65 -5.96
C SER A 156 -34.83 -9.95 -6.95
N LEU A 157 -36.07 -9.96 -6.46
CA LEU A 157 -37.28 -10.16 -7.26
C LEU A 157 -37.48 -9.00 -8.26
N PHE A 158 -36.67 -7.97 -8.18
CA PHE A 158 -36.63 -6.85 -9.10
C PHE A 158 -35.35 -7.01 -9.96
N GLY A 159 -35.60 -7.47 -11.16
CA GLY A 159 -34.64 -7.86 -12.20
C GLY A 159 -33.36 -7.04 -12.27
N ASP A 160 -32.35 -7.74 -12.65
CA ASP A 160 -30.96 -7.38 -12.91
C ASP A 160 -30.74 -6.27 -13.98
N GLY A 161 -31.70 -5.38 -14.17
CA GLY A 161 -31.74 -4.48 -15.32
C GLY A 161 -31.84 -2.98 -15.07
N LEU A 162 -31.98 -2.50 -13.84
CA LEU A 162 -32.29 -1.08 -13.60
C LEU A 162 -31.59 -0.39 -12.43
N LEU A 163 -30.63 -1.03 -11.80
CA LEU A 163 -29.69 -0.30 -10.96
C LEU A 163 -28.40 -0.13 -11.78
N GLU A 164 -28.32 0.96 -12.55
CA GLU A 164 -27.00 1.50 -12.87
C GLU A 164 -26.21 1.51 -11.59
N GLU A 165 -25.15 0.67 -11.51
CA GLU A 165 -24.16 0.77 -10.46
C GLU A 165 -23.66 2.21 -10.50
N VAL A 166 -24.25 3.07 -9.67
CA VAL A 166 -23.72 4.41 -9.42
C VAL A 166 -22.33 4.15 -8.86
N LYS A 167 -21.32 4.18 -9.74
CA LYS A 167 -19.93 4.06 -9.33
C LYS A 167 -19.72 5.17 -8.31
N PRO A 168 -19.42 4.82 -7.04
CA PRO A 168 -19.24 5.84 -6.02
C PRO A 168 -18.11 6.76 -6.48
N THR A 169 -18.45 8.02 -6.71
CA THR A 169 -17.49 9.03 -7.15
C THR A 169 -16.63 9.45 -5.97
N LEU A 170 -15.32 9.54 -6.20
CA LEU A 170 -14.41 10.08 -5.20
C LEU A 170 -14.68 11.57 -5.01
N PRO A 171 -14.76 12.07 -3.77
CA PRO A 171 -14.95 13.49 -3.51
C PRO A 171 -13.76 14.30 -4.02
N ASP A 172 -13.99 15.51 -4.54
CA ASP A 172 -12.90 16.39 -4.96
C ASP A 172 -12.31 17.13 -3.75
N ILE A 173 -11.42 16.44 -3.04
CA ILE A 173 -10.70 16.95 -1.87
C ILE A 173 -9.24 17.14 -2.27
N PRO A 174 -8.60 18.27 -1.94
CA PRO A 174 -7.18 18.48 -2.21
C PRO A 174 -6.33 17.47 -1.40
N GLU A 175 -5.17 17.10 -1.96
CA GLU A 175 -4.24 16.19 -1.29
C GLU A 175 -3.64 16.83 -0.03
N TYR A 176 -3.19 15.99 0.89
CA TYR A 176 -2.41 16.45 2.04
C TYR A 176 -1.20 17.27 1.59
N ASN A 177 -0.83 18.29 2.35
CA ASN A 177 0.45 18.96 2.11
C ASN A 177 1.60 17.96 2.37
N LEU A 178 2.74 18.18 1.72
CA LEU A 178 3.89 17.27 1.77
C LEU A 178 4.31 16.93 3.21
N ARG A 179 4.33 17.91 4.11
CA ARG A 179 4.74 17.73 5.50
C ARG A 179 3.79 16.78 6.25
N THR A 180 2.49 16.94 6.06
CA THR A 180 1.47 16.06 6.65
C THR A 180 1.59 14.65 6.08
N MET A 181 1.71 14.52 4.75
CA MET A 181 1.86 13.24 4.08
C MET A 181 3.08 12.46 4.59
N LEU A 182 4.23 13.10 4.69
CA LEU A 182 5.46 12.50 5.24
C LEU A 182 5.31 12.10 6.72
N SER A 183 4.58 12.90 7.51
CA SER A 183 4.28 12.55 8.91
C SER A 183 3.40 11.31 9.01
N LEU A 184 2.36 11.21 8.18
CA LEU A 184 1.47 10.07 8.11
C LEU A 184 2.21 8.79 7.65
N GLU A 185 3.04 8.88 6.61
CA GLU A 185 3.90 7.77 6.18
C GLU A 185 4.79 7.27 7.33
N LYS A 186 5.48 8.20 8.02
CA LYS A 186 6.35 7.84 9.15
C LYS A 186 5.60 7.15 10.27
N ASN A 187 4.37 7.58 10.55
CA ASN A 187 3.56 6.97 11.61
C ASN A 187 3.25 5.50 11.34
N VAL A 188 3.00 5.12 10.08
CA VAL A 188 2.60 3.76 9.71
C VAL A 188 3.74 2.89 9.20
N THR A 189 4.81 3.47 8.66
CA THR A 189 5.97 2.72 8.12
C THR A 189 7.25 2.87 8.95
N GLY A 190 7.28 3.86 9.85
CA GLY A 190 8.49 4.25 10.57
C GLY A 190 9.48 5.08 9.77
N LEU A 191 9.22 5.37 8.50
CA LEU A 191 10.11 6.03 7.55
C LEU A 191 9.42 7.15 6.79
N TYR A 192 10.23 8.08 6.29
CA TYR A 192 9.84 9.02 5.24
C TYR A 192 10.17 8.39 3.88
N ILE A 193 9.17 7.91 3.16
CA ILE A 193 9.36 7.19 1.90
C ILE A 193 9.34 8.15 0.71
N SER A 194 8.29 8.99 0.62
CA SER A 194 8.07 9.89 -0.53
C SER A 194 9.00 11.11 -0.55
N GLY A 195 9.75 11.39 0.54
CA GLY A 195 10.62 12.55 0.62
C GLY A 195 11.35 12.65 1.95
N HIS A 196 11.92 13.81 2.23
CA HIS A 196 12.51 14.13 3.53
C HIS A 196 11.99 15.50 4.01
N PRO A 197 11.61 15.67 5.29
CA PRO A 197 11.07 16.95 5.80
C PRO A 197 12.01 18.13 5.65
N LEU A 198 13.32 17.85 5.57
CA LEU A 198 14.38 18.86 5.38
C LEU A 198 14.88 18.90 3.93
N GLY A 199 14.19 18.28 2.97
CA GLY A 199 14.60 18.27 1.56
C GLY A 199 14.70 19.67 0.98
N ASP A 200 13.85 20.58 1.41
CA ASP A 200 13.82 21.98 0.96
C ASP A 200 14.98 22.82 1.53
N TYR A 201 15.67 22.36 2.56
CA TYR A 201 16.80 23.03 3.22
C TYR A 201 18.17 22.52 2.77
N SER A 202 18.23 21.50 1.92
CA SER A 202 19.47 20.96 1.38
C SER A 202 19.80 21.62 0.03
N LYS A 203 19.97 22.96 0.04
CA LYS A 203 20.61 23.72 -1.04
C LYS A 203 22.04 24.02 -0.65
#